data_8b59fc963d3095bbd3d3f79f493ce56c
#
_entry.id   8b59fc963d3095bbd3d3f79f493ce56c
#
_cell.length_a   1.000
_cell.length_b   1.000
_cell.length_c   1.000
_cell.angle_alpha   90.00
_cell.angle_beta   90.00
_cell.angle_gamma   90.00
#
_symmetry.space_group_name_H-M   'P 1'
#
loop_
_entity.id
_entity.type
_entity.pdbx_description
1 polymer ?
#
loop_
_entity_poly.entity_id
_entity_poly.type
_entity_poly.pdbx_seq_one_letter_code
_entity_poly.pdbx_strand_id
1 'polypeptide(L)'
;DTSIHGIHVNKGPSVENSLFTGNRYQIYFIHADQSGDSAEIPLEDESAGTIKMISLYQKLQDSLQNGAIFVADELDIKLHPLLMRNIILNFTDSERNPKNAQLIFTTHNTIYMDMGLLRRDEIWFTEKNDNVSELYSLDDIQDANGNKIRKDANYAKNYLLGKYGAIPYLHELLEEISHE
;
A
#
# COMPACT_ATOMS: atom_id res chain seq x y z
N ASP A 1 -20.56 -7.03 8.89
CA ASP A 1 -20.10 -6.19 7.76
C ASP A 1 -20.72 -4.81 7.94
N THR A 2 -20.02 -3.96 8.67
CA THR A 2 -20.42 -2.56 8.85
C THR A 2 -19.82 -1.75 7.70
N SER A 3 -20.67 -1.24 6.82
CA SER A 3 -20.24 -0.33 5.75
C SER A 3 -20.43 1.12 6.19
N ILE A 4 -19.53 2.01 5.77
CA ILE A 4 -19.69 3.45 5.98
C ILE A 4 -20.75 3.93 4.98
N HIS A 5 -21.85 4.45 5.50
CA HIS A 5 -22.98 4.95 4.71
C HIS A 5 -22.96 6.47 4.53
N GLY A 6 -22.16 7.19 5.30
CA GLY A 6 -22.08 8.64 5.19
C GLY A 6 -20.99 9.24 6.06
N ILE A 7 -20.77 10.53 5.86
CA ILE A 7 -19.88 11.36 6.66
C ILE A 7 -20.67 12.54 7.17
N HIS A 8 -20.61 12.76 8.47
CA HIS A 8 -21.21 13.93 9.13
C HIS A 8 -20.08 14.84 9.66
N VAL A 9 -20.18 16.13 9.39
CA VAL A 9 -19.18 17.10 9.82
C VAL A 9 -19.85 18.13 10.72
N ASN A 10 -19.48 18.14 11.99
CA ASN A 10 -19.92 19.13 12.96
C ASN A 10 -18.90 20.27 13.07
N LYS A 11 -19.39 21.50 13.02
CA LYS A 11 -18.58 22.67 13.32
C LYS A 11 -18.53 22.86 14.84
N GLY A 12 -17.36 22.59 15.44
CA GLY A 12 -17.12 22.87 16.85
C GLY A 12 -16.90 24.36 17.15
N PRO A 13 -16.69 24.71 18.42
CA PRO A 13 -16.39 26.09 18.82
C PRO A 13 -15.13 26.59 18.13
N SER A 14 -15.13 27.87 17.76
CA SER A 14 -13.93 28.51 17.19
C SER A 14 -12.80 28.51 18.24
N VAL A 15 -11.61 28.20 17.80
CA VAL A 15 -10.42 28.26 18.65
C VAL A 15 -9.67 29.53 18.30
N GLU A 16 -9.60 30.43 19.29
CA GLU A 16 -8.78 31.64 19.24
C GLU A 16 -7.60 31.47 20.20
N ASN A 17 -6.41 31.46 19.65
CA ASN A 17 -5.20 31.63 20.44
C ASN A 17 -4.27 32.65 19.75
N SER A 18 -3.19 33.08 20.40
CA SER A 18 -2.29 34.12 19.89
C SER A 18 -1.63 33.85 18.53
N LEU A 19 -1.77 32.63 18.02
CA LEU A 19 -1.12 32.16 16.76
C LEU A 19 -2.12 31.72 15.70
N PHE A 20 -3.36 31.32 16.09
CA PHE A 20 -4.39 30.82 15.18
C PHE A 20 -5.79 31.28 15.56
N THR A 21 -6.51 31.75 14.56
CA THR A 21 -7.97 31.89 14.62
C THR A 21 -8.57 30.96 13.57
N GLY A 22 -9.35 29.97 13.98
CA GLY A 22 -9.90 28.99 13.06
C GLY A 22 -11.12 28.27 13.59
N ASN A 23 -11.89 27.68 12.68
CA ASN A 23 -13.00 26.80 13.03
C ASN A 23 -12.47 25.40 13.31
N ARG A 24 -12.95 24.78 14.38
CA ARG A 24 -12.74 23.37 14.65
C ARG A 24 -13.85 22.56 14.00
N TYR A 25 -13.50 21.50 13.29
CA TYR A 25 -14.45 20.57 12.71
C TYR A 25 -14.25 19.19 13.34
N GLN A 26 -15.33 18.51 13.66
CA GLN A 26 -15.36 17.12 14.07
C GLN A 26 -16.00 16.31 12.95
N ILE A 27 -15.33 15.25 12.52
CA ILE A 27 -15.79 14.38 11.45
C ILE A 27 -16.26 13.07 12.09
N TYR A 28 -17.44 12.63 11.72
CA TYR A 28 -18.03 11.37 12.14
C TYR A 28 -18.35 10.53 10.91
N PHE A 29 -18.15 9.24 11.03
CA PHE A 29 -18.56 8.27 10.01
C PHE A 29 -19.85 7.59 10.47
N ILE A 30 -20.80 7.48 9.54
CA ILE A 30 -22.08 6.83 9.79
C ILE A 30 -21.94 5.37 9.36
N HIS A 31 -21.96 4.48 10.32
CA HIS A 31 -21.99 3.03 10.10
C HIS A 31 -23.43 2.55 10.27
N ALA A 32 -23.93 1.77 9.29
CA ALA A 32 -25.20 1.09 9.43
C ALA A 32 -24.99 -0.42 9.53
N ASP A 33 -25.79 -1.06 10.35
CA ASP A 33 -25.85 -2.50 10.42
C ASP A 33 -26.89 -3.09 9.46
N GLN A 34 -27.01 -4.43 9.45
CA GLN A 34 -27.97 -5.12 8.58
C GLN A 34 -29.44 -4.90 8.99
N SER A 35 -29.68 -4.42 10.20
CA SER A 35 -31.04 -4.11 10.68
C SER A 35 -31.50 -2.71 10.30
N GLY A 36 -30.58 -1.88 9.78
CA GLY A 36 -30.83 -0.49 9.42
C GLY A 36 -30.58 0.51 10.55
N ASP A 37 -30.11 0.01 11.72
CA ASP A 37 -29.63 0.88 12.78
C ASP A 37 -28.30 1.51 12.40
N SER A 38 -28.12 2.78 12.71
CA SER A 38 -26.90 3.51 12.40
C SER A 38 -26.25 4.07 13.65
N ALA A 39 -24.92 4.07 13.68
CA ALA A 39 -24.10 4.69 14.70
C ALA A 39 -23.12 5.69 14.09
N GLU A 40 -22.91 6.82 14.76
CA GLU A 40 -21.89 7.79 14.39
C GLU A 40 -20.61 7.50 15.17
N ILE A 41 -19.51 7.24 14.45
CA ILE A 41 -18.20 6.99 15.04
C ILE A 41 -17.30 8.19 14.71
N PRO A 42 -16.68 8.83 15.72
CA PRO A 42 -15.72 9.90 15.48
C PRO A 42 -14.53 9.40 14.66
N LEU A 43 -13.96 10.26 13.81
CA LEU A 43 -12.76 9.92 13.01
C LEU A 43 -11.61 9.35 13.86
N GLU A 44 -11.46 9.84 15.10
CA GLU A 44 -10.41 9.44 16.04
C GLU A 44 -10.59 7.99 16.56
N ASP A 45 -11.81 7.47 16.52
CA ASP A 45 -12.18 6.13 16.95
C ASP A 45 -12.23 5.12 15.77
N GLU A 46 -12.04 5.61 14.54
CA GLU A 46 -12.00 4.78 13.36
C GLU A 46 -10.73 3.93 13.26
N SER A 47 -10.82 2.79 12.57
CA SER A 47 -9.66 1.96 12.31
C SER A 47 -8.61 2.73 11.47
N ALA A 48 -7.32 2.49 11.75
CA ALA A 48 -6.25 3.10 10.98
C ALA A 48 -6.31 2.75 9.49
N GLY A 49 -6.87 1.57 9.13
CA GLY A 49 -7.10 1.16 7.75
C GLY A 49 -8.22 1.98 7.08
N THR A 50 -9.32 2.21 7.78
CA THR A 50 -10.43 3.06 7.33
C THR A 50 -9.93 4.47 7.05
N ILE A 51 -9.21 5.09 8.00
CA ILE A 51 -8.65 6.43 7.87
C ILE A 51 -7.72 6.50 6.65
N LYS A 52 -6.83 5.51 6.49
CA LYS A 52 -5.92 5.44 5.33
C LYS A 52 -6.68 5.33 4.01
N MET A 53 -7.67 4.43 3.92
CA MET A 53 -8.48 4.28 2.70
C MET A 53 -9.19 5.57 2.31
N ILE A 54 -9.80 6.26 3.27
CA ILE A 54 -10.47 7.54 3.01
C ILE A 54 -9.48 8.58 2.48
N SER A 55 -8.30 8.66 3.08
CA SER A 55 -7.25 9.61 2.66
C SER A 55 -6.70 9.33 1.26
N LEU A 56 -6.72 8.05 0.84
CA LEU A 56 -6.23 7.61 -0.48
C LEU A 56 -7.31 7.69 -1.56
N TYR A 57 -8.57 7.44 -1.18
CA TYR A 57 -9.66 7.21 -2.13
C TYR A 57 -9.79 8.30 -3.20
N GLN A 58 -9.84 9.56 -2.79
CA GLN A 58 -9.97 10.68 -3.72
C GLN A 58 -8.79 10.74 -4.70
N LYS A 59 -7.57 10.56 -4.20
CA LYS A 59 -6.35 10.61 -5.02
C LYS A 59 -6.28 9.47 -6.03
N LEU A 60 -6.69 8.26 -5.63
CA LEU A 60 -6.78 7.10 -6.51
C LEU A 60 -7.82 7.33 -7.61
N GLN A 61 -9.00 7.83 -7.24
CA GLN A 61 -10.08 8.17 -8.18
C GLN A 61 -9.63 9.24 -9.18
N ASP A 62 -9.03 10.32 -8.69
CA ASP A 62 -8.52 11.41 -9.55
C ASP A 62 -7.48 10.90 -10.54
N SER A 63 -6.57 10.01 -10.09
CA SER A 63 -5.56 9.42 -10.96
C SER A 63 -6.18 8.57 -12.06
N LEU A 64 -7.12 7.67 -11.72
CA LEU A 64 -7.82 6.83 -12.68
C LEU A 64 -8.64 7.66 -13.66
N GLN A 65 -9.36 8.68 -13.19
CA GLN A 65 -10.19 9.55 -14.02
C GLN A 65 -9.37 10.42 -14.99
N ASN A 66 -8.14 10.77 -14.64
CA ASN A 66 -7.30 11.66 -15.45
C ASN A 66 -6.20 10.93 -16.23
N GLY A 67 -6.00 9.62 -16.04
CA GLY A 67 -4.89 8.89 -16.63
C GLY A 67 -3.54 9.31 -16.05
N ALA A 68 -3.53 9.71 -14.76
CA ALA A 68 -2.36 10.25 -14.10
C ALA A 68 -1.51 9.14 -13.44
N ILE A 69 -0.25 9.47 -13.12
CA ILE A 69 0.64 8.61 -12.34
C ILE A 69 0.38 8.86 -10.85
N PHE A 70 0.07 7.81 -10.11
CA PHE A 70 -0.03 7.84 -8.66
C PHE A 70 1.19 7.14 -8.05
N VAL A 71 1.96 7.88 -7.26
CA VAL A 71 3.15 7.36 -6.57
C VAL A 71 2.88 7.31 -5.06
N ALA A 72 3.14 6.17 -4.44
CA ALA A 72 2.94 5.99 -3.01
C ALA A 72 4.05 5.15 -2.39
N ASP A 73 4.62 5.65 -1.31
CA ASP A 73 5.54 4.91 -0.48
C ASP A 73 4.78 4.09 0.56
N GLU A 74 5.18 2.81 0.75
CA GLU A 74 4.56 1.87 1.71
C GLU A 74 3.02 1.90 1.64
N LEU A 75 2.48 1.74 0.42
CA LEU A 75 1.05 1.87 0.18
C LEU A 75 0.19 0.93 1.02
N ASP A 76 0.68 -0.26 1.28
CA ASP A 76 -0.03 -1.35 1.96
C ASP A 76 -0.04 -1.26 3.48
N ILE A 77 0.76 -0.38 4.10
CA ILE A 77 0.76 -0.22 5.56
C ILE A 77 -0.66 0.10 6.05
N LYS A 78 -1.12 -0.66 7.06
CA LYS A 78 -2.46 -0.57 7.66
C LYS A 78 -3.62 -0.96 6.73
N LEU A 79 -3.36 -1.40 5.51
CA LEU A 79 -4.39 -1.90 4.61
C LEU A 79 -4.45 -3.43 4.65
N HIS A 80 -5.68 -3.95 4.62
CA HIS A 80 -5.88 -5.39 4.44
C HIS A 80 -5.39 -5.82 3.05
N PRO A 81 -4.71 -6.97 2.89
CA PRO A 81 -4.19 -7.42 1.59
C PRO A 81 -5.24 -7.46 0.46
N LEU A 82 -6.49 -7.77 0.77
CA LEU A 82 -7.57 -7.75 -0.24
C LEU A 82 -7.93 -6.34 -0.71
N LEU A 83 -7.80 -5.32 0.15
CA LEU A 83 -7.98 -3.92 -0.27
C LEU A 83 -6.86 -3.51 -1.20
N MET A 84 -5.62 -3.86 -0.85
CA MET A 84 -4.47 -3.60 -1.69
C MET A 84 -4.59 -4.31 -3.04
N ARG A 85 -5.03 -5.58 -3.04
CA ARG A 85 -5.34 -6.31 -4.27
C ARG A 85 -6.35 -5.57 -5.14
N ASN A 86 -7.41 -5.04 -4.55
CA ASN A 86 -8.42 -4.29 -5.29
C ASN A 86 -7.86 -2.97 -5.86
N ILE A 87 -6.98 -2.28 -5.12
CA ILE A 87 -6.28 -1.08 -5.62
C ILE A 87 -5.46 -1.46 -6.85
N ILE A 88 -4.62 -2.49 -6.79
CA ILE A 88 -3.79 -2.94 -7.91
C ILE A 88 -4.67 -3.29 -9.12
N LEU A 89 -5.75 -4.05 -8.93
CA LEU A 89 -6.67 -4.42 -9.99
C LEU A 89 -7.29 -3.21 -10.70
N ASN A 90 -7.57 -2.13 -9.97
CA ASN A 90 -8.13 -0.93 -10.61
C ASN A 90 -7.13 -0.26 -11.57
N PHE A 91 -5.82 -0.47 -11.41
CA PHE A 91 -4.80 0.07 -12.32
C PHE A 91 -4.37 -0.92 -13.41
N THR A 92 -4.45 -2.24 -13.16
CA THR A 92 -4.00 -3.27 -14.11
C THR A 92 -5.09 -3.76 -15.06
N ASP A 93 -6.35 -3.59 -14.71
CA ASP A 93 -7.50 -3.98 -15.52
C ASP A 93 -7.88 -2.85 -16.50
N SER A 94 -7.80 -3.12 -17.79
CA SER A 94 -8.07 -2.13 -18.84
C SER A 94 -9.52 -1.62 -18.87
N GLU A 95 -10.49 -2.42 -18.38
CA GLU A 95 -11.88 -1.98 -18.28
C GLU A 95 -12.07 -0.97 -17.15
N ARG A 96 -11.31 -1.13 -16.04
CA ARG A 96 -11.35 -0.24 -14.89
C ARG A 96 -10.47 0.98 -15.06
N ASN A 97 -9.45 0.87 -15.90
CA ASN A 97 -8.44 1.91 -16.17
C ASN A 97 -8.39 2.28 -17.66
N PRO A 98 -9.47 2.78 -18.24
CA PRO A 98 -9.54 3.10 -19.68
C PRO A 98 -8.62 4.26 -20.08
N LYS A 99 -8.12 5.04 -19.12
CA LYS A 99 -7.21 6.17 -19.37
C LYS A 99 -5.74 5.85 -19.12
N ASN A 100 -5.42 4.57 -18.83
CA ASN A 100 -4.05 4.10 -18.59
C ASN A 100 -3.33 4.88 -17.48
N ALA A 101 -4.02 5.18 -16.38
CA ALA A 101 -3.38 5.68 -15.17
C ALA A 101 -2.32 4.67 -14.68
N GLN A 102 -1.27 5.15 -14.05
CA GLN A 102 -0.19 4.30 -13.56
C GLN A 102 -0.12 4.35 -12.03
N LEU A 103 0.13 3.20 -11.42
CA LEU A 103 0.39 3.07 -9.99
C LEU A 103 1.84 2.64 -9.79
N ILE A 104 2.61 3.46 -9.09
CA ILE A 104 3.96 3.14 -8.62
C ILE A 104 3.91 3.12 -7.10
N PHE A 105 4.25 1.99 -6.50
CA PHE A 105 4.23 1.89 -5.04
C PHE A 105 5.38 1.05 -4.51
N THR A 106 5.79 1.34 -3.27
CA THR A 106 6.68 0.49 -2.52
C THR A 106 5.91 -0.34 -1.50
N THR A 107 6.45 -1.49 -1.16
CA THR A 107 5.90 -2.40 -0.14
C THR A 107 6.99 -3.31 0.40
N HIS A 108 6.88 -3.70 1.67
CA HIS A 108 7.69 -4.77 2.26
C HIS A 108 6.98 -6.13 2.23
N ASN A 109 5.74 -6.19 1.72
CA ASN A 109 4.93 -7.40 1.75
C ASN A 109 5.05 -8.18 0.44
N THR A 110 5.75 -9.29 0.49
CA THR A 110 6.02 -10.14 -0.67
C THR A 110 4.79 -10.85 -1.24
N ILE A 111 3.66 -10.87 -0.52
CA ILE A 111 2.43 -11.56 -0.95
C ILE A 111 1.92 -11.04 -2.31
N TYR A 112 2.17 -9.78 -2.63
CA TYR A 112 1.70 -9.18 -3.89
C TYR A 112 2.42 -9.71 -5.11
N MET A 113 3.61 -10.29 -4.95
CA MET A 113 4.35 -10.93 -6.05
C MET A 113 3.64 -12.18 -6.59
N ASP A 114 2.92 -12.91 -5.72
CA ASP A 114 2.31 -14.21 -6.06
C ASP A 114 0.79 -14.13 -6.29
N MET A 115 0.19 -12.94 -6.23
CA MET A 115 -1.25 -12.77 -6.45
C MET A 115 -1.67 -12.88 -7.93
N GLY A 116 -0.73 -13.04 -8.86
CA GLY A 116 -1.00 -13.10 -10.31
C GLY A 116 -1.51 -11.78 -10.89
N LEU A 117 -1.26 -10.65 -10.21
CA LEU A 117 -1.72 -9.33 -10.60
C LEU A 117 -0.65 -8.54 -11.36
N LEU A 118 0.61 -8.86 -11.11
CA LEU A 118 1.76 -8.15 -11.64
C LEU A 118 2.56 -9.05 -12.57
N ARG A 119 3.07 -8.47 -13.65
CA ARG A 119 4.03 -9.10 -14.53
C ARG A 119 5.43 -8.99 -13.95
N ARG A 120 6.38 -9.79 -14.45
CA ARG A 120 7.78 -9.75 -13.98
C ARG A 120 8.44 -8.40 -14.20
N ASP A 121 8.11 -7.72 -15.29
CA ASP A 121 8.58 -6.38 -15.63
C ASP A 121 7.93 -5.25 -14.78
N GLU A 122 6.91 -5.58 -14.01
CA GLU A 122 6.24 -4.69 -13.05
C GLU A 122 6.72 -4.88 -11.61
N ILE A 123 7.51 -5.93 -11.33
CA ILE A 123 8.08 -6.21 -10.01
C ILE A 123 9.54 -5.76 -10.01
N TRP A 124 9.87 -4.81 -9.15
CA TRP A 124 11.17 -4.19 -9.05
C TRP A 124 11.77 -4.38 -7.67
N PHE A 125 13.08 -4.54 -7.61
CA PHE A 125 13.86 -4.66 -6.39
C PHE A 125 14.81 -3.50 -6.26
N THR A 126 14.95 -3.00 -5.03
CA THR A 126 15.98 -2.03 -4.66
C THR A 126 17.00 -2.70 -3.76
N GLU A 127 18.26 -2.66 -4.11
CA GLU A 127 19.35 -3.20 -3.32
C GLU A 127 20.38 -2.12 -3.06
N LYS A 128 20.94 -2.11 -1.85
CA LYS A 128 21.98 -1.16 -1.49
C LYS A 128 23.26 -1.94 -1.10
N ASN A 129 24.29 -1.78 -1.92
CA ASN A 129 25.63 -2.36 -1.71
C ASN A 129 26.63 -1.22 -1.64
N ASP A 130 27.48 -1.18 -0.60
CA ASP A 130 28.56 -0.20 -0.42
C ASP A 130 28.17 1.26 -0.71
N ASN A 131 27.01 1.69 -0.19
CA ASN A 131 26.40 3.02 -0.40
C ASN A 131 25.93 3.32 -1.85
N VAL A 132 25.93 2.35 -2.74
CA VAL A 132 25.33 2.45 -4.05
C VAL A 132 23.98 1.73 -4.05
N SER A 133 22.95 2.38 -4.54
CA SER A 133 21.63 1.76 -4.70
C SER A 133 21.43 1.33 -6.14
N GLU A 134 20.99 0.10 -6.33
CA GLU A 134 20.65 -0.48 -7.60
C GLU A 134 19.15 -0.74 -7.68
N LEU A 135 18.59 -0.60 -8.87
CA LEU A 135 17.18 -0.87 -9.18
C LEU A 135 17.13 -1.81 -10.38
N TYR A 136 16.47 -2.96 -10.21
CA TYR A 136 16.31 -3.95 -11.29
C TYR A 136 14.95 -4.65 -11.20
N SER A 137 14.46 -5.14 -12.33
CA SER A 137 13.18 -5.86 -12.38
C SER A 137 13.37 -7.36 -12.21
N LEU A 138 12.29 -8.06 -11.81
CA LEU A 138 12.28 -9.52 -11.80
C LEU A 138 12.50 -10.11 -13.22
N ASP A 139 12.14 -9.36 -14.27
CA ASP A 139 12.37 -9.78 -15.65
C ASP A 139 13.86 -9.70 -16.10
N ASP A 140 14.68 -8.93 -15.39
CA ASP A 140 16.13 -8.84 -15.64
C ASP A 140 16.89 -10.02 -15.04
N ILE A 141 16.28 -10.75 -14.08
CA ILE A 141 16.92 -11.84 -13.36
C ILE A 141 16.90 -13.11 -14.20
N GLN A 142 18.04 -13.81 -14.22
CA GLN A 142 18.23 -15.09 -14.89
C GLN A 142 18.58 -16.21 -13.89
N ASP A 143 18.18 -17.43 -14.22
CA ASP A 143 18.59 -18.61 -13.49
C ASP A 143 20.07 -18.98 -13.81
N ALA A 144 20.60 -20.02 -13.14
CA ALA A 144 21.96 -20.49 -13.36
C ALA A 144 22.26 -20.96 -14.80
N ASN A 145 21.23 -21.18 -15.61
CA ASN A 145 21.33 -21.61 -17.02
C ASN A 145 21.12 -20.40 -17.98
N GLY A 146 20.98 -19.17 -17.47
CA GLY A 146 20.75 -17.98 -18.27
C GLY A 146 19.30 -17.81 -18.75
N ASN A 147 18.35 -18.57 -18.20
CA ASN A 147 16.93 -18.43 -18.55
C ASN A 147 16.25 -17.43 -17.62
N LYS A 148 15.28 -16.71 -18.16
CA LYS A 148 14.40 -15.86 -17.35
C LYS A 148 13.60 -16.70 -16.34
N ILE A 149 13.32 -16.09 -15.19
CA ILE A 149 12.49 -16.71 -14.15
C ILE A 149 11.12 -17.11 -14.73
N ARG A 150 10.69 -18.34 -14.46
CA ARG A 150 9.44 -18.88 -14.99
C ARG A 150 8.23 -18.11 -14.44
N LYS A 151 7.18 -17.94 -15.26
CA LYS A 151 5.96 -17.23 -14.87
C LYS A 151 5.17 -17.94 -13.75
N ASP A 152 5.33 -19.27 -13.64
CA ASP A 152 4.69 -20.11 -12.63
C ASP A 152 5.55 -20.33 -11.38
N ALA A 153 6.68 -19.61 -11.25
CA ALA A 153 7.52 -19.67 -10.07
C ALA A 153 6.85 -18.96 -8.88
N ASN A 154 7.06 -19.48 -7.68
CA ASN A 154 6.66 -18.79 -6.46
C ASN A 154 7.67 -17.66 -6.17
N TYR A 155 7.33 -16.45 -6.57
CA TYR A 155 8.22 -15.30 -6.50
C TYR A 155 8.54 -14.90 -5.06
N ALA A 156 7.52 -14.83 -4.20
CA ALA A 156 7.70 -14.47 -2.79
C ALA A 156 8.63 -15.45 -2.07
N LYS A 157 8.41 -16.75 -2.23
CA LYS A 157 9.28 -17.77 -1.64
C LYS A 157 10.72 -17.66 -2.14
N ASN A 158 10.91 -17.48 -3.45
CA ASN A 158 12.26 -17.40 -4.03
C ASN A 158 12.98 -16.12 -3.57
N TYR A 159 12.28 -15.00 -3.43
CA TYR A 159 12.82 -13.78 -2.87
C TYR A 159 13.29 -13.98 -1.42
N LEU A 160 12.45 -14.57 -0.55
CA LEU A 160 12.80 -14.86 0.84
C LEU A 160 13.97 -15.85 0.99
N LEU A 161 14.22 -16.68 -0.04
CA LEU A 161 15.41 -17.56 -0.12
C LEU A 161 16.63 -16.83 -0.70
N GLY A 162 16.55 -15.52 -0.97
CA GLY A 162 17.66 -14.73 -1.49
C GLY A 162 18.01 -14.95 -2.96
N LYS A 163 17.16 -15.66 -3.73
CA LYS A 163 17.47 -15.98 -5.13
C LYS A 163 17.43 -14.78 -6.08
N TYR A 164 16.86 -13.67 -5.63
CA TYR A 164 16.69 -12.45 -6.43
C TYR A 164 17.54 -11.29 -5.93
N GLY A 165 18.35 -11.49 -4.87
CA GLY A 165 19.04 -10.40 -4.19
C GLY A 165 18.08 -9.53 -3.36
N ALA A 166 18.51 -8.32 -3.06
CA ALA A 166 17.74 -7.29 -2.32
C ALA A 166 17.16 -7.76 -0.98
N ILE A 167 17.81 -8.73 -0.33
CA ILE A 167 17.45 -9.19 1.02
C ILE A 167 18.28 -8.43 2.06
N PRO A 168 17.69 -8.04 3.20
CA PRO A 168 18.45 -7.39 4.26
C PRO A 168 19.48 -8.36 4.85
N TYR A 169 20.69 -7.85 5.10
CA TYR A 169 21.69 -8.58 5.90
C TYR A 169 21.24 -8.57 7.37
N LEU A 170 20.85 -9.72 7.85
CA LEU A 170 20.53 -9.91 9.26
C LEU A 170 21.81 -10.34 9.99
N HIS A 171 22.46 -9.44 10.72
CA HIS A 171 23.43 -9.83 11.72
C HIS A 171 22.69 -10.53 12.86
N GLU A 172 23.19 -11.69 13.30
CA GLU A 172 22.66 -12.36 14.47
C GLU A 172 22.87 -11.47 15.70
N LEU A 173 21.79 -10.90 16.22
CA LEU A 173 21.79 -10.04 17.43
C LEU A 173 22.29 -10.78 18.69
N LEU A 174 22.55 -12.08 18.62
CA LEU A 174 22.94 -12.93 19.75
C LEU A 174 24.45 -13.17 19.85
N GLU A 175 25.27 -12.84 18.84
CA GLU A 175 26.72 -13.03 18.92
C GLU A 175 27.43 -12.03 19.84
N GLU A 176 26.82 -10.85 20.11
CA GLU A 176 27.44 -9.83 20.99
C GLU A 176 27.28 -10.12 22.49
N ILE A 177 26.43 -11.07 22.89
CA ILE A 177 26.17 -11.38 24.31
C ILE A 177 27.16 -12.44 24.85
N SER A 178 27.96 -13.10 24.01
CA SER A 178 28.84 -14.20 24.42
C SER A 178 30.29 -13.80 24.68
N HIS A 179 30.65 -12.52 24.73
CA HIS A 179 32.01 -12.02 24.92
C HIS A 179 32.16 -11.01 26.10
N GLU A 180 31.30 -11.09 27.14
CA GLU A 180 31.57 -10.49 28.44
C GLU A 180 31.79 -11.53 29.54
#